data_ef30e7e472333fc38c3bef0ac8bf5658
#
_entry.id   ef30e7e472333fc38c3bef0ac8bf5658
#
_cell.length_a   1.000
_cell.length_b   1.000
_cell.length_c   1.000
_cell.angle_alpha   90.00
_cell.angle_beta   90.00
_cell.angle_gamma   90.00
#
_symmetry.space_group_name_H-M   'P 1'
#
loop_
_entity.id
_entity.type
_entity.pdbx_description
1 polymer ?
#
loop_
_entity_poly.entity_id
_entity_poly.type
_entity_poly.pdbx_seq_one_letter_code
_entity_poly.pdbx_strand_id
1 'polypeptide(L)'
;MRRIAWLLAALLPMAGASAADYDGPLFDAHLHYNEEAYRGPHPLPDVLARMQRNGVQAIIANSRPNDGTRMLAESAQIGAANVTVVPFIRLYRNRADYTNWFRDESIYALVQQEFARGTAAGPYRGIGEFHLYDSANANGPVAKKLMQFAQKNGLAVLAHVDDAVVDLLLAHAPTARLIWAHTGISGPPVARVQALLEKYPQLMGELSYRPGLTCGDGALCPDWRALLLKYPDRFLIGSDTWVNQRWDAYDGLMRGYRRWLGELPPDVARRIAWDNGAGLFQLP
;
A
#
# COMPACT_ATOMS: atom_id res chain seq x y z
N MET A 1 -62.55 42.96 -0.76
CA MET A 1 -61.34 42.79 -1.57
C MET A 1 -60.22 42.29 -0.67
N ARG A 2 -59.88 40.98 -0.73
CA ARG A 2 -58.84 40.39 0.08
C ARG A 2 -57.58 40.35 -0.78
N ARG A 3 -56.48 40.98 -0.36
CA ARG A 3 -55.14 40.94 -1.00
C ARG A 3 -54.42 39.71 -0.51
N ILE A 4 -54.15 38.77 -1.42
CA ILE A 4 -53.31 37.60 -1.19
C ILE A 4 -51.84 38.06 -1.42
N ALA A 5 -51.08 38.06 -0.34
CA ALA A 5 -49.61 38.29 -0.41
C ALA A 5 -48.92 36.97 -0.72
N TRP A 6 -48.22 36.90 -1.87
CA TRP A 6 -47.34 35.79 -2.24
C TRP A 6 -45.99 35.99 -1.57
N LEU A 7 -45.66 35.10 -0.63
CA LEU A 7 -44.29 34.98 -0.09
C LEU A 7 -43.44 34.22 -1.09
N LEU A 8 -42.54 34.89 -1.77
CA LEU A 8 -41.47 34.27 -2.51
C LEU A 8 -40.41 33.78 -1.51
N ALA A 9 -40.32 32.46 -1.32
CA ALA A 9 -39.21 31.85 -0.62
C ALA A 9 -37.98 31.84 -1.58
N ALA A 10 -36.99 32.66 -1.29
CA ALA A 10 -35.72 32.67 -2.00
C ALA A 10 -34.94 31.40 -1.60
N LEU A 11 -34.84 30.43 -2.49
CA LEU A 11 -33.90 29.32 -2.39
C LEU A 11 -32.48 29.89 -2.62
N LEU A 12 -31.73 30.10 -1.55
CA LEU A 12 -30.29 30.36 -1.62
C LEU A 12 -29.61 29.07 -2.08
N PRO A 13 -28.74 29.13 -3.11
CA PRO A 13 -27.94 27.99 -3.47
C PRO A 13 -27.02 27.68 -2.31
N MET A 14 -27.12 26.49 -1.71
CA MET A 14 -26.09 25.97 -0.83
C MET A 14 -24.81 25.78 -1.70
N ALA A 15 -23.89 26.71 -1.59
CA ALA A 15 -22.52 26.51 -2.06
C ALA A 15 -22.01 25.30 -1.27
N GLY A 16 -21.84 24.16 -1.95
CA GLY A 16 -21.23 22.98 -1.36
C GLY A 16 -19.82 23.37 -0.89
N ALA A 17 -19.60 23.39 0.42
CA ALA A 17 -18.26 23.54 0.95
C ALA A 17 -17.43 22.38 0.41
N SER A 18 -16.38 22.69 -0.37
CA SER A 18 -15.38 21.70 -0.74
C SER A 18 -14.83 21.09 0.55
N ALA A 19 -14.83 19.77 0.64
CA ALA A 19 -14.23 19.09 1.79
C ALA A 19 -12.74 19.50 1.89
N ALA A 20 -12.27 19.77 3.10
CA ALA A 20 -10.86 20.07 3.33
C ALA A 20 -10.02 18.82 3.10
N ASP A 21 -8.82 18.99 2.54
CA ASP A 21 -7.87 17.90 2.39
C ASP A 21 -7.54 17.27 3.75
N TYR A 22 -7.29 15.95 3.77
CA TYR A 22 -6.83 15.26 4.97
C TYR A 22 -5.44 15.80 5.38
N ASP A 23 -5.29 16.22 6.62
CA ASP A 23 -4.07 16.86 7.17
C ASP A 23 -3.28 15.99 8.16
N GLY A 24 -3.79 14.81 8.51
CA GLY A 24 -3.16 13.87 9.44
C GLY A 24 -1.94 13.14 8.87
N PRO A 25 -1.34 12.22 9.68
CA PRO A 25 -0.18 11.43 9.27
C PRO A 25 -0.51 10.46 8.12
N LEU A 26 0.51 10.12 7.32
CA LEU A 26 0.40 9.12 6.26
C LEU A 26 1.31 7.93 6.53
N PHE A 27 0.79 6.72 6.26
CA PHE A 27 1.52 5.47 6.19
C PHE A 27 1.61 5.05 4.73
N ASP A 28 2.80 5.11 4.14
CA ASP A 28 3.05 4.66 2.77
C ASP A 28 3.31 3.14 2.77
N ALA A 29 2.28 2.35 2.48
CA ALA A 29 2.33 0.89 2.57
C ALA A 29 2.96 0.19 1.35
N HIS A 30 3.49 0.95 0.39
CA HIS A 30 4.08 0.38 -0.81
C HIS A 30 5.18 1.30 -1.37
N LEU A 31 6.40 1.18 -0.81
CA LEU A 31 7.51 2.02 -1.21
C LEU A 31 8.72 1.19 -1.63
N HIS A 32 9.30 1.55 -2.79
CA HIS A 32 10.55 0.99 -3.28
C HIS A 32 11.65 2.05 -3.27
N TYR A 33 12.78 1.70 -2.69
CA TYR A 33 14.00 2.49 -2.81
C TYR A 33 15.04 1.65 -3.55
N ASN A 34 14.80 1.48 -4.85
CA ASN A 34 15.58 0.62 -5.72
C ASN A 34 16.95 1.25 -6.05
N GLU A 35 17.86 0.41 -6.53
CA GLU A 35 19.25 0.82 -6.85
C GLU A 35 19.28 1.99 -7.83
N GLU A 36 18.39 2.02 -8.82
CA GLU A 36 18.27 3.07 -9.80
C GLU A 36 17.90 4.44 -9.19
N ALA A 37 17.24 4.44 -8.03
CA ALA A 37 16.91 5.65 -7.29
C ALA A 37 18.09 6.12 -6.41
N TYR A 38 18.59 5.26 -5.52
CA TYR A 38 19.61 5.69 -4.55
C TYR A 38 21.00 5.91 -5.13
N ARG A 39 21.35 5.25 -6.24
CA ARG A 39 22.55 5.53 -7.04
C ARG A 39 22.33 6.60 -8.11
N GLY A 40 21.10 7.02 -8.30
CA GLY A 40 20.67 7.96 -9.33
C GLY A 40 20.19 9.30 -8.75
N PRO A 41 19.06 9.81 -9.26
CA PRO A 41 18.61 11.17 -8.95
C PRO A 41 17.99 11.35 -7.56
N HIS A 42 17.72 10.25 -6.81
CA HIS A 42 17.01 10.29 -5.55
C HIS A 42 17.86 9.76 -4.38
N PRO A 43 18.93 10.49 -3.97
CA PRO A 43 19.73 10.09 -2.81
C PRO A 43 18.88 10.19 -1.54
N LEU A 44 19.33 9.50 -0.47
CA LEU A 44 18.59 9.38 0.78
C LEU A 44 18.06 10.71 1.33
N PRO A 45 18.83 11.81 1.38
CA PRO A 45 18.30 13.10 1.86
C PRO A 45 17.12 13.64 1.03
N ASP A 46 17.11 13.42 -0.30
CA ASP A 46 15.99 13.84 -1.17
C ASP A 46 14.70 13.06 -0.83
N VAL A 47 14.79 11.73 -0.74
CA VAL A 47 13.60 10.92 -0.47
C VAL A 47 13.05 11.19 0.94
N LEU A 48 13.91 11.41 1.93
CA LEU A 48 13.49 11.78 3.28
C LEU A 48 12.81 13.14 3.32
N ALA A 49 13.35 14.13 2.62
CA ALA A 49 12.74 15.45 2.52
C ALA A 49 11.35 15.38 1.86
N ARG A 50 11.15 14.48 0.87
CA ARG A 50 9.83 14.23 0.26
C ARG A 50 8.86 13.63 1.26
N MET A 51 9.27 12.62 2.03
CA MET A 51 8.43 12.02 3.07
C MET A 51 8.01 13.06 4.12
N GLN A 52 8.97 13.81 4.65
CA GLN A 52 8.73 14.82 5.69
C GLN A 52 7.73 15.90 5.26
N ARG A 53 7.97 16.55 4.09
CA ARG A 53 7.07 17.64 3.64
C ARG A 53 5.68 17.17 3.26
N ASN A 54 5.50 15.86 3.01
CA ASN A 54 4.20 15.25 2.77
C ASN A 54 3.57 14.62 4.03
N GLY A 55 4.23 14.68 5.20
CA GLY A 55 3.72 14.15 6.45
C GLY A 55 3.64 12.61 6.47
N VAL A 56 4.51 11.93 5.72
CA VAL A 56 4.66 10.47 5.77
C VAL A 56 5.50 10.13 7.00
N GLN A 57 4.91 9.40 7.93
CA GLN A 57 5.54 9.05 9.22
C GLN A 57 5.89 7.57 9.32
N ALA A 58 5.38 6.71 8.44
CA ALA A 58 5.79 5.31 8.35
C ALA A 58 5.74 4.82 6.90
N ILE A 59 6.58 3.84 6.59
CA ILE A 59 6.68 3.24 5.26
C ILE A 59 6.85 1.72 5.35
N ILE A 60 6.23 0.96 4.44
CA ILE A 60 6.70 -0.38 4.09
C ILE A 60 7.77 -0.20 3.01
N ALA A 61 9.02 -0.54 3.34
CA ALA A 61 10.12 -0.51 2.40
C ALA A 61 10.40 -1.91 1.84
N ASN A 62 10.35 -2.06 0.51
CA ASN A 62 10.64 -3.32 -0.18
C ASN A 62 11.41 -3.05 -1.47
N SER A 63 12.71 -3.00 -1.41
CA SER A 63 13.60 -2.49 -2.46
C SER A 63 14.35 -3.61 -3.18
N ARG A 64 14.64 -3.40 -4.46
CA ARG A 64 15.46 -4.30 -5.27
C ARG A 64 16.83 -3.66 -5.58
N PRO A 65 17.94 -4.26 -5.13
CA PRO A 65 18.01 -5.33 -4.12
C PRO A 65 17.60 -4.87 -2.72
N ASN A 66 17.60 -5.78 -1.75
CA ASN A 66 17.25 -5.48 -0.34
C ASN A 66 18.15 -4.42 0.32
N ASP A 67 19.27 -4.06 -0.33
CA ASP A 67 20.18 -2.99 0.13
C ASP A 67 19.45 -1.66 0.32
N GLY A 68 18.55 -1.29 -0.59
CA GLY A 68 17.76 -0.06 -0.45
C GLY A 68 16.83 -0.08 0.77
N THR A 69 16.22 -1.23 1.07
CA THR A 69 15.41 -1.41 2.29
C THR A 69 16.27 -1.25 3.54
N ARG A 70 17.45 -1.87 3.58
CA ARG A 70 18.39 -1.74 4.71
C ARG A 70 18.90 -0.31 4.84
N MET A 71 19.24 0.33 3.73
CA MET A 71 19.70 1.73 3.73
C MET A 71 18.67 2.67 4.38
N LEU A 72 17.38 2.47 4.10
CA LEU A 72 16.32 3.21 4.79
C LEU A 72 16.24 2.82 6.27
N ALA A 73 16.16 1.53 6.58
CA ALA A 73 15.94 1.05 7.94
C ALA A 73 17.10 1.35 8.90
N GLU A 74 18.34 1.39 8.40
CA GLU A 74 19.58 1.50 9.20
C GLU A 74 20.11 2.93 9.29
N SER A 75 19.54 3.86 8.52
CA SER A 75 20.02 5.25 8.49
C SER A 75 19.63 6.03 9.75
N ALA A 76 20.61 6.66 10.39
CA ALA A 76 20.36 7.62 11.46
C ALA A 76 19.49 8.82 10.99
N GLN A 77 19.54 9.16 9.69
CA GLN A 77 18.73 10.23 9.13
C GLN A 77 17.23 9.91 9.12
N ILE A 78 16.84 8.63 9.00
CA ILE A 78 15.42 8.21 9.01
C ILE A 78 14.80 8.51 10.38
N GLY A 79 15.52 8.21 11.46
CA GLY A 79 15.09 8.53 12.82
C GLY A 79 14.96 10.05 13.05
N ALA A 80 15.93 10.82 12.54
CA ALA A 80 15.87 12.29 12.58
C ALA A 80 14.72 12.87 11.75
N ALA A 81 14.32 12.17 10.68
CA ALA A 81 13.17 12.52 9.88
C ALA A 81 11.82 12.14 10.52
N ASN A 82 11.82 11.44 11.66
CA ASN A 82 10.65 10.90 12.34
C ASN A 82 9.81 9.98 11.45
N VAL A 83 10.49 9.15 10.64
CA VAL A 83 9.86 8.14 9.78
C VAL A 83 10.19 6.75 10.29
N THR A 84 9.16 5.95 10.53
CA THR A 84 9.31 4.54 10.91
C THR A 84 9.39 3.66 9.67
N VAL A 85 10.40 2.83 9.56
CA VAL A 85 10.56 1.85 8.47
C VAL A 85 10.06 0.48 8.91
N VAL A 86 9.13 -0.07 8.15
CA VAL A 86 8.70 -1.46 8.23
C VAL A 86 9.41 -2.23 7.11
N PRO A 87 10.51 -2.93 7.38
CA PRO A 87 11.29 -3.55 6.33
C PRO A 87 10.66 -4.85 5.84
N PHE A 88 10.51 -4.97 4.52
CA PHE A 88 10.07 -6.19 3.83
C PHE A 88 11.21 -6.77 3.01
N ILE A 89 11.26 -8.10 2.93
CA ILE A 89 12.21 -8.83 2.09
C ILE A 89 11.70 -8.85 0.66
N ARG A 90 12.38 -8.16 -0.26
CA ARG A 90 12.13 -8.28 -1.70
C ARG A 90 12.69 -9.60 -2.21
N LEU A 91 11.95 -10.29 -3.06
CA LEU A 91 12.36 -11.60 -3.58
C LEU A 91 13.40 -11.51 -4.72
N TYR A 92 13.67 -10.32 -5.24
CA TYR A 92 14.38 -10.13 -6.50
C TYR A 92 15.82 -9.66 -6.31
N ARG A 93 16.75 -10.42 -6.84
CA ARG A 93 18.16 -10.05 -7.01
C ARG A 93 18.31 -9.13 -8.21
N ASN A 94 17.52 -9.40 -9.27
CA ASN A 94 17.53 -8.68 -10.53
C ASN A 94 16.18 -8.85 -11.25
N ARG A 95 16.05 -8.28 -12.46
CA ARG A 95 14.80 -8.32 -13.24
C ARG A 95 14.38 -9.71 -13.72
N ALA A 96 15.31 -10.66 -13.89
CA ALA A 96 14.96 -12.02 -14.33
C ALA A 96 14.14 -12.79 -13.28
N ASP A 97 14.31 -12.45 -12.01
CA ASP A 97 13.56 -13.10 -10.92
C ASP A 97 12.05 -12.84 -10.98
N TYR A 98 11.59 -11.75 -11.63
CA TYR A 98 10.17 -11.39 -11.71
C TYR A 98 9.28 -12.49 -12.33
N THR A 99 9.82 -13.26 -13.25
CA THR A 99 9.06 -14.27 -14.00
C THR A 99 9.43 -15.71 -13.64
N ASN A 100 10.28 -15.91 -12.63
CA ASN A 100 10.81 -17.25 -12.31
C ASN A 100 10.88 -17.58 -10.81
N TRP A 101 10.76 -16.60 -9.92
CA TRP A 101 10.96 -16.75 -8.49
C TRP A 101 10.12 -17.87 -7.84
N PHE A 102 8.91 -18.10 -8.33
CA PHE A 102 7.93 -19.05 -7.76
C PHE A 102 8.33 -20.52 -7.89
N ARG A 103 9.39 -20.82 -8.63
CA ARG A 103 10.00 -22.16 -8.81
C ARG A 103 11.50 -22.23 -8.53
N ASP A 104 12.15 -21.10 -8.24
CA ASP A 104 13.58 -21.02 -7.99
C ASP A 104 13.87 -21.15 -6.48
N GLU A 105 14.36 -22.32 -6.06
CA GLU A 105 14.68 -22.60 -4.65
C GLU A 105 15.75 -21.65 -4.08
N SER A 106 16.59 -21.05 -4.90
CA SER A 106 17.58 -20.07 -4.44
C SER A 106 16.92 -18.78 -3.96
N ILE A 107 15.71 -18.45 -4.44
CA ILE A 107 14.91 -17.34 -3.93
C ILE A 107 14.38 -17.66 -2.53
N TYR A 108 13.93 -18.88 -2.27
CA TYR A 108 13.52 -19.29 -0.93
C TYR A 108 14.70 -19.22 0.05
N ALA A 109 15.88 -19.70 -0.37
CA ALA A 109 17.10 -19.60 0.44
C ALA A 109 17.48 -18.14 0.73
N LEU A 110 17.37 -17.24 -0.27
CA LEU A 110 17.60 -15.79 -0.10
C LEU A 110 16.66 -15.20 0.96
N VAL A 111 15.37 -15.52 0.91
CA VAL A 111 14.40 -15.02 1.90
C VAL A 111 14.75 -15.50 3.30
N GLN A 112 15.14 -16.77 3.46
CA GLN A 112 15.54 -17.30 4.76
C GLN A 112 16.82 -16.62 5.29
N GLN A 113 17.80 -16.34 4.42
CA GLN A 113 19.02 -15.64 4.77
C GLN A 113 18.76 -14.19 5.19
N GLU A 114 17.96 -13.44 4.41
CA GLU A 114 17.59 -12.07 4.76
C GLU A 114 16.78 -12.03 6.05
N PHE A 115 15.84 -12.95 6.23
CA PHE A 115 15.06 -13.04 7.47
C PHE A 115 15.94 -13.29 8.70
N ALA A 116 16.90 -14.21 8.60
CA ALA A 116 17.85 -14.50 9.69
C ALA A 116 18.81 -13.34 9.94
N ARG A 117 19.18 -12.59 8.90
CA ARG A 117 20.05 -11.43 8.99
C ARG A 117 19.37 -10.26 9.71
N GLY A 118 18.10 -10.00 9.41
CA GLY A 118 17.41 -8.79 9.87
C GLY A 118 18.01 -7.50 9.31
N THR A 119 17.70 -6.39 9.98
CA THR A 119 18.31 -5.07 9.77
C THR A 119 18.87 -4.55 11.09
N ALA A 120 19.76 -3.57 11.06
CA ALA A 120 20.28 -2.96 12.30
C ALA A 120 19.18 -2.27 13.14
N ALA A 121 18.04 -1.91 12.51
CA ALA A 121 16.88 -1.33 13.20
C ALA A 121 15.87 -2.39 13.71
N GLY A 122 16.10 -3.67 13.45
CA GLY A 122 15.23 -4.76 13.88
C GLY A 122 14.94 -5.80 12.80
N PRO A 123 14.03 -6.75 13.06
CA PRO A 123 13.71 -7.83 12.14
C PRO A 123 12.90 -7.35 10.95
N TYR A 124 12.98 -8.09 9.83
CA TYR A 124 12.02 -7.94 8.76
C TYR A 124 10.60 -8.27 9.24
N ARG A 125 9.63 -7.53 8.75
CA ARG A 125 8.21 -7.60 9.16
C ARG A 125 7.31 -8.17 8.06
N GLY A 126 7.85 -8.38 6.87
CA GLY A 126 7.10 -8.92 5.74
C GLY A 126 7.98 -9.41 4.60
N ILE A 127 7.32 -9.97 3.58
CA ILE A 127 7.89 -10.49 2.34
C ILE A 127 7.17 -9.84 1.17
N GLY A 128 7.88 -9.51 0.11
CA GLY A 128 7.32 -8.90 -1.11
C GLY A 128 7.83 -7.46 -1.27
N GLU A 129 7.38 -6.77 -2.26
CA GLU A 129 6.38 -7.12 -3.25
C GLU A 129 6.88 -8.26 -4.15
N PHE A 130 6.00 -9.17 -4.51
CA PHE A 130 6.25 -10.13 -5.57
C PHE A 130 5.10 -10.15 -6.59
N HIS A 131 5.40 -10.57 -7.82
CA HIS A 131 4.48 -10.59 -8.94
C HIS A 131 4.13 -12.01 -9.35
N LEU A 132 2.86 -12.27 -9.62
CA LEU A 132 2.38 -13.48 -10.28
C LEU A 132 1.42 -13.05 -11.40
N TYR A 133 1.98 -12.89 -12.60
CA TYR A 133 1.23 -12.48 -13.80
C TYR A 133 0.38 -13.61 -14.39
N ASP A 134 0.77 -14.85 -14.16
CA ASP A 134 -0.01 -16.06 -14.45
C ASP A 134 -0.43 -16.69 -13.13
N SER A 135 -1.73 -16.84 -12.95
CA SER A 135 -2.33 -17.38 -11.73
C SER A 135 -1.89 -18.82 -11.41
N ALA A 136 -1.57 -19.62 -12.43
CA ALA A 136 -1.07 -20.98 -12.25
C ALA A 136 0.24 -21.02 -11.43
N ASN A 137 1.06 -19.98 -11.52
CA ASN A 137 2.32 -19.86 -10.81
C ASN A 137 2.17 -19.68 -9.28
N ALA A 138 0.98 -19.33 -8.79
CA ALA A 138 0.69 -19.31 -7.36
C ALA A 138 0.82 -20.71 -6.72
N ASN A 139 0.69 -21.78 -7.52
CA ASN A 139 0.91 -23.15 -7.11
C ASN A 139 2.36 -23.63 -7.24
N GLY A 140 3.29 -22.74 -7.62
CA GLY A 140 4.70 -23.05 -7.68
C GLY A 140 5.25 -23.46 -6.31
N PRO A 141 6.27 -24.35 -6.28
CA PRO A 141 6.78 -24.90 -5.03
C PRO A 141 7.32 -23.81 -4.09
N VAL A 142 7.99 -22.80 -4.64
CA VAL A 142 8.55 -21.69 -3.86
C VAL A 142 7.45 -20.73 -3.38
N ALA A 143 6.43 -20.45 -4.21
CA ALA A 143 5.30 -19.65 -3.80
C ALA A 143 4.58 -20.24 -2.57
N LYS A 144 4.32 -21.56 -2.58
CA LYS A 144 3.75 -22.30 -1.43
C LYS A 144 4.63 -22.17 -0.18
N LYS A 145 5.93 -22.45 -0.32
CA LYS A 145 6.89 -22.37 0.79
C LYS A 145 6.94 -20.97 1.40
N LEU A 146 6.94 -19.92 0.56
CA LEU A 146 6.98 -18.54 1.03
C LEU A 146 5.72 -18.13 1.79
N MET A 147 4.54 -18.52 1.30
CA MET A 147 3.28 -18.25 2.02
C MET A 147 3.25 -18.95 3.37
N GLN A 148 3.67 -20.22 3.44
CA GLN A 148 3.77 -20.99 4.70
C GLN A 148 4.82 -20.40 5.64
N PHE A 149 5.97 -19.97 5.09
CA PHE A 149 7.02 -19.31 5.86
C PHE A 149 6.54 -17.98 6.45
N ALA A 150 5.83 -17.17 5.66
CA ALA A 150 5.26 -15.91 6.14
C ALA A 150 4.26 -16.15 7.27
N GLN A 151 3.33 -17.10 7.10
CA GLN A 151 2.35 -17.46 8.13
C GLN A 151 3.04 -17.94 9.42
N LYS A 152 4.02 -18.86 9.30
CA LYS A 152 4.74 -19.43 10.45
C LYS A 152 5.47 -18.37 11.26
N ASN A 153 6.04 -17.35 10.60
CA ASN A 153 6.86 -16.32 11.23
C ASN A 153 6.09 -15.02 11.50
N GLY A 154 4.77 -15.00 11.28
CA GLY A 154 3.95 -13.81 11.50
C GLY A 154 4.29 -12.63 10.58
N LEU A 155 4.85 -12.90 9.39
CA LEU A 155 5.19 -11.88 8.40
C LEU A 155 3.97 -11.48 7.57
N ALA A 156 3.86 -10.21 7.23
CA ALA A 156 2.91 -9.77 6.21
C ALA A 156 3.44 -10.10 4.81
N VAL A 157 2.55 -10.23 3.85
CA VAL A 157 2.91 -10.52 2.45
C VAL A 157 2.35 -9.42 1.57
N LEU A 158 3.19 -8.74 0.80
CA LEU A 158 2.78 -7.78 -0.22
C LEU A 158 2.83 -8.47 -1.59
N ALA A 159 1.67 -8.64 -2.23
CA ALA A 159 1.55 -9.41 -3.46
C ALA A 159 0.89 -8.62 -4.59
N HIS A 160 1.62 -8.47 -5.71
CA HIS A 160 1.16 -7.87 -6.96
C HIS A 160 0.55 -8.96 -7.85
N VAL A 161 -0.73 -9.19 -7.68
CA VAL A 161 -1.44 -10.34 -8.23
C VAL A 161 -2.87 -9.99 -8.64
N ASP A 162 -3.49 -10.80 -9.49
CA ASP A 162 -4.91 -10.70 -9.77
C ASP A 162 -5.78 -11.31 -8.64
N ASP A 163 -7.09 -11.18 -8.78
CA ASP A 163 -8.06 -11.61 -7.76
C ASP A 163 -8.12 -13.13 -7.58
N ALA A 164 -7.89 -13.91 -8.64
CA ALA A 164 -7.87 -15.38 -8.56
C ALA A 164 -6.67 -15.88 -7.75
N VAL A 165 -5.53 -15.18 -7.83
CA VAL A 165 -4.31 -15.56 -7.11
C VAL A 165 -4.46 -15.33 -5.61
N VAL A 166 -5.26 -14.35 -5.17
CA VAL A 166 -5.55 -14.15 -3.74
C VAL A 166 -6.11 -15.42 -3.11
N ASP A 167 -7.09 -16.05 -3.79
CA ASP A 167 -7.68 -17.33 -3.34
C ASP A 167 -6.63 -18.45 -3.25
N LEU A 168 -5.74 -18.54 -4.24
CA LEU A 168 -4.71 -19.57 -4.30
C LEU A 168 -3.63 -19.39 -3.22
N LEU A 169 -3.14 -18.17 -3.03
CA LEU A 169 -2.13 -17.87 -2.01
C LEU A 169 -2.67 -18.14 -0.59
N LEU A 170 -3.89 -17.69 -0.30
CA LEU A 170 -4.51 -17.90 0.99
C LEU A 170 -4.95 -19.35 1.22
N ALA A 171 -5.13 -20.15 0.15
CA ALA A 171 -5.30 -21.61 0.31
C ALA A 171 -4.02 -22.29 0.82
N HIS A 172 -2.82 -21.77 0.50
CA HIS A 172 -1.55 -22.30 1.01
C HIS A 172 -1.23 -21.88 2.44
N ALA A 173 -1.78 -20.73 2.87
CA ALA A 173 -1.53 -20.14 4.19
C ALA A 173 -2.77 -19.35 4.66
N PRO A 174 -3.80 -20.04 5.19
CA PRO A 174 -5.12 -19.43 5.44
C PRO A 174 -5.14 -18.28 6.45
N THR A 175 -4.13 -18.20 7.33
CA THR A 175 -4.02 -17.13 8.34
C THR A 175 -2.93 -16.11 8.04
N ALA A 176 -2.30 -16.19 6.85
CA ALA A 176 -1.30 -15.21 6.43
C ALA A 176 -1.93 -13.83 6.25
N ARG A 177 -1.22 -12.80 6.69
CA ARG A 177 -1.62 -11.39 6.51
C ARG A 177 -1.23 -10.95 5.11
N LEU A 178 -2.18 -10.93 4.18
CA LEU A 178 -1.95 -10.56 2.78
C LEU A 178 -2.34 -9.11 2.54
N ILE A 179 -1.39 -8.33 2.01
CA ILE A 179 -1.59 -7.00 1.46
C ILE A 179 -1.65 -7.16 -0.06
N TRP A 180 -2.81 -6.91 -0.63
CA TRP A 180 -3.06 -7.06 -2.06
C TRP A 180 -2.70 -5.76 -2.77
N ALA A 181 -1.52 -5.71 -3.38
CA ALA A 181 -1.01 -4.55 -4.09
C ALA A 181 -1.98 -4.11 -5.18
N HIS A 182 -2.20 -2.80 -5.28
CA HIS A 182 -3.13 -2.15 -6.20
C HIS A 182 -4.58 -2.64 -6.08
N THR A 183 -4.90 -3.44 -5.07
CA THR A 183 -6.18 -4.15 -4.95
C THR A 183 -6.54 -4.86 -6.27
N GLY A 184 -5.52 -5.48 -6.88
CA GLY A 184 -5.58 -6.30 -8.10
C GLY A 184 -5.00 -5.65 -9.36
N ILE A 185 -4.16 -6.42 -10.09
CA ILE A 185 -3.42 -5.98 -11.29
C ILE A 185 -4.37 -5.56 -12.41
N SER A 186 -5.42 -6.34 -12.63
CA SER A 186 -6.39 -6.14 -13.71
C SER A 186 -7.48 -5.11 -13.37
N GLY A 187 -7.47 -4.55 -12.15
CA GLY A 187 -8.53 -3.68 -11.68
C GLY A 187 -9.89 -4.39 -11.56
N PRO A 188 -10.00 -5.45 -10.75
CA PRO A 188 -11.25 -6.20 -10.61
C PRO A 188 -12.39 -5.29 -10.15
N PRO A 189 -13.66 -5.60 -10.52
CA PRO A 189 -14.81 -4.82 -10.11
C PRO A 189 -14.92 -4.72 -8.57
N VAL A 190 -15.44 -3.61 -8.06
CA VAL A 190 -15.61 -3.36 -6.61
C VAL A 190 -16.37 -4.50 -5.92
N ALA A 191 -17.39 -5.07 -6.57
CA ALA A 191 -18.12 -6.23 -6.03
C ALA A 191 -17.22 -7.47 -5.80
N ARG A 192 -16.22 -7.69 -6.67
CA ARG A 192 -15.26 -8.79 -6.49
C ARG A 192 -14.27 -8.50 -5.36
N VAL A 193 -13.83 -7.26 -5.24
CA VAL A 193 -13.00 -6.81 -4.11
C VAL A 193 -13.75 -7.04 -2.80
N GLN A 194 -15.00 -6.60 -2.72
CA GLN A 194 -15.85 -6.82 -1.55
C GLN A 194 -15.96 -8.29 -1.19
N ALA A 195 -16.25 -9.15 -2.15
CA ALA A 195 -16.38 -10.60 -1.92
C ALA A 195 -15.10 -11.22 -1.34
N LEU A 196 -13.91 -10.78 -1.78
CA LEU A 196 -12.64 -11.23 -1.23
C LEU A 196 -12.39 -10.72 0.20
N LEU A 197 -12.73 -9.45 0.48
CA LEU A 197 -12.64 -8.89 1.83
C LEU A 197 -13.57 -9.60 2.82
N GLU A 198 -14.78 -9.99 2.37
CA GLU A 198 -15.74 -10.77 3.17
C GLU A 198 -15.24 -12.20 3.43
N LYS A 199 -14.63 -12.81 2.42
CA LYS A 199 -14.10 -14.17 2.52
C LYS A 199 -12.85 -14.28 3.40
N TYR A 200 -11.98 -13.25 3.37
CA TYR A 200 -10.69 -13.28 4.03
C TYR A 200 -10.54 -12.10 5.03
N PRO A 201 -10.84 -12.31 6.32
CA PRO A 201 -10.77 -11.25 7.33
C PRO A 201 -9.40 -10.58 7.48
N GLN A 202 -8.30 -11.26 7.12
CA GLN A 202 -6.93 -10.76 7.21
C GLN A 202 -6.41 -10.11 5.93
N LEU A 203 -7.21 -10.09 4.83
CA LEU A 203 -6.83 -9.45 3.58
C LEU A 203 -6.90 -7.94 3.69
N MET A 204 -5.85 -7.23 3.29
CA MET A 204 -5.79 -5.77 3.16
C MET A 204 -5.68 -5.40 1.68
N GLY A 205 -6.43 -4.39 1.23
CA GLY A 205 -6.26 -3.79 -0.09
C GLY A 205 -5.28 -2.63 -0.03
N GLU A 206 -4.27 -2.60 -0.90
CA GLU A 206 -3.39 -1.45 -1.06
C GLU A 206 -3.78 -0.69 -2.34
N LEU A 207 -3.79 0.65 -2.31
CA LEU A 207 -4.52 1.49 -3.27
C LEU A 207 -3.63 2.24 -4.27
N SER A 208 -2.30 2.03 -4.28
CA SER A 208 -1.46 2.62 -5.33
C SER A 208 -1.88 2.12 -6.71
N TYR A 209 -1.81 2.97 -7.72
CA TYR A 209 -2.22 2.65 -9.10
C TYR A 209 -3.62 2.03 -9.26
N ARG A 210 -4.48 2.06 -8.24
CA ARG A 210 -5.80 1.41 -8.35
C ARG A 210 -6.67 2.07 -9.41
N PRO A 211 -6.98 1.40 -10.56
CA PRO A 211 -7.86 1.95 -11.57
C PRO A 211 -9.29 2.13 -11.02
N GLY A 212 -9.91 3.26 -11.37
CA GLY A 212 -11.29 3.55 -10.99
C GLY A 212 -11.49 3.90 -9.50
N LEU A 213 -10.42 4.06 -8.73
CA LEU A 213 -10.52 4.57 -7.35
C LEU A 213 -11.02 6.02 -7.35
N THR A 214 -10.45 6.84 -8.25
CA THR A 214 -10.87 8.22 -8.45
C THR A 214 -11.47 8.42 -9.84
N CYS A 215 -12.45 9.31 -9.95
CA CYS A 215 -13.11 9.71 -11.17
C CYS A 215 -12.47 10.96 -11.78
N GLY A 216 -13.02 11.50 -12.90
CA GLY A 216 -12.37 12.45 -13.79
C GLY A 216 -11.87 13.77 -13.19
N ASP A 217 -12.35 14.16 -12.01
CA ASP A 217 -11.89 15.34 -11.26
C ASP A 217 -10.91 15.00 -10.12
N GLY A 218 -10.56 13.72 -9.96
CA GLY A 218 -9.71 13.22 -8.88
C GLY A 218 -10.44 12.94 -7.57
N ALA A 219 -11.77 13.11 -7.52
CA ALA A 219 -12.62 12.72 -6.40
C ALA A 219 -12.83 11.19 -6.36
N LEU A 220 -13.19 10.64 -5.20
CA LEU A 220 -13.52 9.22 -5.09
C LEU A 220 -14.70 8.84 -5.99
N CYS A 221 -14.57 7.75 -6.74
CA CYS A 221 -15.71 7.18 -7.44
C CYS A 221 -16.75 6.65 -6.43
N PRO A 222 -18.06 6.80 -6.71
CA PRO A 222 -19.10 6.50 -5.73
C PRO A 222 -19.09 5.07 -5.20
N ASP A 223 -18.78 4.08 -6.03
CA ASP A 223 -18.69 2.67 -5.65
C ASP A 223 -17.48 2.39 -4.75
N TRP A 224 -16.33 3.00 -5.02
CA TRP A 224 -15.16 2.94 -4.16
C TRP A 224 -15.41 3.67 -2.83
N ARG A 225 -16.03 4.84 -2.87
CA ARG A 225 -16.40 5.55 -1.63
C ARG A 225 -17.28 4.68 -0.74
N ALA A 226 -18.28 4.01 -1.32
CA ALA A 226 -19.15 3.09 -0.59
C ALA A 226 -18.38 1.91 0.02
N LEU A 227 -17.43 1.32 -0.74
CA LEU A 227 -16.60 0.22 -0.26
C LEU A 227 -15.68 0.65 0.89
N LEU A 228 -15.01 1.80 0.77
CA LEU A 228 -14.12 2.33 1.81
C LEU A 228 -14.89 2.66 3.11
N LEU A 229 -16.11 3.18 3.01
CA LEU A 229 -16.98 3.42 4.15
C LEU A 229 -17.46 2.12 4.81
N LYS A 230 -17.67 1.06 4.02
CA LYS A 230 -18.11 -0.24 4.54
C LYS A 230 -16.98 -1.02 5.22
N TYR A 231 -15.74 -0.86 4.73
CA TYR A 231 -14.55 -1.58 5.23
C TYR A 231 -13.39 -0.61 5.56
N PRO A 232 -13.59 0.32 6.49
CA PRO A 232 -12.61 1.38 6.76
C PRO A 232 -11.28 0.87 7.33
N ASP A 233 -11.26 -0.32 7.88
CA ASP A 233 -10.12 -1.00 8.50
C ASP A 233 -9.38 -1.96 7.55
N ARG A 234 -9.69 -1.94 6.25
CA ARG A 234 -9.21 -2.95 5.31
C ARG A 234 -8.39 -2.38 4.14
N PHE A 235 -8.08 -1.09 4.14
CA PHE A 235 -7.35 -0.44 3.06
C PHE A 235 -6.13 0.33 3.55
N LEU A 236 -5.12 0.41 2.68
CA LEU A 236 -3.85 1.11 2.87
C LEU A 236 -3.58 1.97 1.63
N ILE A 237 -2.90 3.09 1.80
CA ILE A 237 -2.35 3.88 0.69
C ILE A 237 -0.89 3.51 0.45
N GLY A 238 -0.38 3.76 -0.76
CA GLY A 238 1.02 3.51 -1.09
C GLY A 238 1.51 4.32 -2.28
N SER A 239 2.81 4.59 -2.35
CA SER A 239 3.41 5.36 -3.44
C SER A 239 3.79 4.50 -4.64
N ASP A 240 4.18 3.27 -4.40
CA ASP A 240 4.75 2.35 -5.39
C ASP A 240 5.85 3.01 -6.24
N THR A 241 6.93 3.41 -5.58
CA THR A 241 8.06 4.15 -6.17
C THR A 241 9.05 3.23 -6.90
N TRP A 242 8.55 2.32 -7.75
CA TRP A 242 9.35 1.31 -8.44
C TRP A 242 10.29 1.86 -9.52
N VAL A 243 10.06 3.10 -9.99
CA VAL A 243 10.88 3.85 -10.98
C VAL A 243 11.09 5.28 -10.53
N ASN A 244 12.14 5.95 -11.07
CA ASN A 244 12.50 7.32 -10.71
C ASN A 244 11.36 8.32 -10.96
N GLN A 245 10.59 8.16 -12.04
CA GLN A 245 9.43 9.02 -12.34
C GLN A 245 8.36 9.00 -11.24
N ARG A 246 8.25 7.91 -10.47
CA ARG A 246 7.34 7.87 -9.31
C ARG A 246 7.88 8.66 -8.15
N TRP A 247 9.20 8.70 -7.97
CA TRP A 247 9.84 9.60 -7.01
C TRP A 247 9.65 11.06 -7.39
N ASP A 248 9.79 11.40 -8.69
CA ASP A 248 9.51 12.75 -9.19
C ASP A 248 8.06 13.17 -8.92
N ALA A 249 7.13 12.24 -9.07
CA ALA A 249 5.70 12.45 -8.85
C ALA A 249 5.24 12.35 -7.38
N TYR A 250 6.13 11.99 -6.43
CA TYR A 250 5.77 11.61 -5.05
C TYR A 250 4.88 12.64 -4.35
N ASP A 251 5.26 13.94 -4.43
CA ASP A 251 4.49 15.02 -3.80
C ASP A 251 3.08 15.14 -4.37
N GLY A 252 2.93 14.94 -5.69
CA GLY A 252 1.63 14.93 -6.38
C GLY A 252 0.76 13.76 -5.94
N LEU A 253 1.37 12.59 -5.76
CA LEU A 253 0.68 11.39 -5.29
C LEU A 253 0.13 11.58 -3.88
N MET A 254 0.97 12.08 -2.95
CA MET A 254 0.55 12.31 -1.56
C MET A 254 -0.54 13.38 -1.47
N ARG A 255 -0.46 14.46 -2.27
CA ARG A 255 -1.55 15.44 -2.36
C ARG A 255 -2.84 14.81 -2.91
N GLY A 256 -2.74 13.94 -3.91
CA GLY A 256 -3.89 13.21 -4.43
C GLY A 256 -4.57 12.37 -3.36
N TYR A 257 -3.79 11.66 -2.54
CA TYR A 257 -4.31 10.90 -1.38
C TYR A 257 -5.01 11.83 -0.38
N ARG A 258 -4.37 12.92 0.03
CA ARG A 258 -4.96 13.88 0.98
C ARG A 258 -6.29 14.44 0.50
N ARG A 259 -6.39 14.74 -0.81
CA ARG A 259 -7.60 15.28 -1.42
C ARG A 259 -8.78 14.32 -1.27
N TRP A 260 -8.66 13.07 -1.78
CA TRP A 260 -9.79 12.16 -1.72
C TRP A 260 -10.04 11.57 -0.32
N LEU A 261 -9.01 11.47 0.54
CA LEU A 261 -9.21 11.13 1.94
C LEU A 261 -10.07 12.18 2.66
N GLY A 262 -9.91 13.45 2.31
CA GLY A 262 -10.74 14.53 2.84
C GLY A 262 -12.24 14.43 2.51
N GLU A 263 -12.61 13.63 1.50
CA GLU A 263 -14.01 13.37 1.16
C GLU A 263 -14.67 12.33 2.07
N LEU A 264 -13.87 11.61 2.87
CA LEU A 264 -14.36 10.60 3.82
C LEU A 264 -14.58 11.21 5.21
N PRO A 265 -15.40 10.58 6.06
CA PRO A 265 -15.44 10.92 7.46
C PRO A 265 -14.04 10.89 8.09
N PRO A 266 -13.70 11.82 8.99
CA PRO A 266 -12.32 11.96 9.51
C PRO A 266 -11.75 10.70 10.14
N ASP A 267 -12.57 9.90 10.81
CA ASP A 267 -12.16 8.62 11.40
C ASP A 267 -11.86 7.55 10.35
N VAL A 268 -12.63 7.50 9.25
CA VAL A 268 -12.39 6.60 8.11
C VAL A 268 -11.12 7.01 7.37
N ALA A 269 -10.98 8.31 7.08
CA ALA A 269 -9.78 8.85 6.44
C ALA A 269 -8.53 8.50 7.24
N ARG A 270 -8.55 8.71 8.56
CA ARG A 270 -7.43 8.41 9.45
C ARG A 270 -7.10 6.92 9.47
N ARG A 271 -8.09 6.04 9.50
CA ARG A 271 -7.87 4.59 9.44
C ARG A 271 -7.12 4.20 8.19
N ILE A 272 -7.57 4.63 7.02
CA ILE A 272 -6.97 4.29 5.73
C ILE A 272 -5.59 4.93 5.57
N ALA A 273 -5.45 6.18 6.01
CA ALA A 273 -4.20 6.93 5.89
C ALA A 273 -3.11 6.46 6.84
N TRP A 274 -3.47 5.98 8.03
CA TRP A 274 -2.51 5.71 9.10
C TRP A 274 -2.83 4.49 9.96
N ASP A 275 -3.99 4.46 10.65
CA ASP A 275 -4.22 3.52 11.76
C ASP A 275 -4.17 2.06 11.33
N ASN A 276 -4.63 1.73 10.10
CA ASN A 276 -4.59 0.36 9.58
C ASN A 276 -3.15 -0.15 9.41
N GLY A 277 -2.27 0.68 8.84
CA GLY A 277 -0.86 0.35 8.69
C GLY A 277 -0.15 0.28 10.04
N ALA A 278 -0.34 1.29 10.89
CA ALA A 278 0.24 1.33 12.22
C ALA A 278 -0.21 0.13 13.07
N GLY A 279 -1.51 -0.19 13.05
CA GLY A 279 -2.06 -1.33 13.78
C GLY A 279 -1.55 -2.68 13.26
N LEU A 280 -1.43 -2.86 11.94
CA LEU A 280 -0.91 -4.09 11.33
C LEU A 280 0.50 -4.44 11.82
N PHE A 281 1.31 -3.42 12.09
CA PHE A 281 2.71 -3.56 12.53
C PHE A 281 2.94 -3.13 13.98
N GLN A 282 1.89 -2.81 14.73
CA GLN A 282 1.96 -2.40 16.14
C GLN A 282 2.94 -1.22 16.34
N LEU A 283 2.83 -0.22 15.47
CA LEU A 283 3.60 1.01 15.61
C LEU A 283 3.00 1.89 16.72
N PRO A 284 3.82 2.73 17.38
CA PRO A 284 3.34 3.63 18.43
C PRO A 284 2.37 4.69 17.93
#